data_d0ccf3f4e988687aa161ecb9ca60bab8
#
_entry.id   d0ccf3f4e988687aa161ecb9ca60bab8
#
_cell.length_a   1.000
_cell.length_b   1.000
_cell.length_c   1.000
_cell.angle_alpha   90.00
_cell.angle_beta   90.00
_cell.angle_gamma   90.00
#
_symmetry.space_group_name_H-M   'P 1'
#
loop_
_entity.id
_entity.type
_entity.pdbx_description
1 polymer ?
#
loop_
_entity_poly.entity_id
_entity_poly.type
_entity_poly.pdbx_seq_one_letter_code
_entity_poly.pdbx_strand_id
1 'polypeptide(L)'
;MSHRPFRLTFAAVLLTVTSVLAACSWSKAPDAPLSSAGGATAATHPEWSQYTFTIGDNGGDGSEELSKVTGAFDDAPYKIKFARFDYGPPLVQATASGDIDLGYVGDVPPITGAAKQFGFKIVAVQRGADQTKAAENIIVPKGSPIQSLADLKGKKLALPPGSSAHGLALLALESVGLTPKDVELVYLSPAAGASAFNSGKVDAWSIWNPPSAIAVKDGARVIAKGVPPIDQVNNYYVATDKSLGDPNRRAALADVLTRIARIFTWAQQNPDQYAKAIAKETGVSLEDARATVDSYPFKITQVLPEDVKAQQALSDAFFEAGEITKKVEITTITDNLLPDGFDSTKLS
;
A
#
# COMPACT_ATOMS: atom_id res chain seq x y z
N MET A 1 -8.43 94.85 38.88
CA MET A 1 -8.88 94.56 37.54
C MET A 1 -8.70 93.04 37.28
N SER A 2 -9.77 92.35 37.39
CA SER A 2 -9.79 90.88 37.46
C SER A 2 -10.23 90.32 36.13
N HIS A 3 -9.42 89.47 35.53
CA HIS A 3 -9.84 88.66 34.40
C HIS A 3 -9.87 87.21 34.83
N ARG A 4 -11.04 86.60 34.85
CA ARG A 4 -11.26 85.15 34.94
C ARG A 4 -11.22 84.50 33.58
N PRO A 5 -10.50 83.39 33.38
CA PRO A 5 -10.68 82.62 32.18
C PRO A 5 -11.72 81.51 32.39
N PHE A 6 -12.45 81.32 31.33
CA PHE A 6 -13.49 80.34 31.09
C PHE A 6 -12.88 78.94 31.06
N ARG A 7 -13.41 78.00 31.81
CA ARG A 7 -13.05 76.57 31.72
C ARG A 7 -14.00 75.87 30.78
N LEU A 8 -13.47 75.42 29.62
CA LEU A 8 -14.14 74.45 28.79
C LEU A 8 -13.79 73.01 29.28
N THR A 9 -14.80 72.26 29.67
CA THR A 9 -14.72 70.88 30.02
C THR A 9 -14.87 70.09 28.74
N PHE A 10 -13.80 69.43 28.28
CA PHE A 10 -13.87 68.37 27.21
C PHE A 10 -14.16 67.05 27.90
N ALA A 11 -15.32 66.46 27.62
CA ALA A 11 -15.64 65.11 27.96
C ALA A 11 -14.95 64.13 26.94
N ALA A 12 -13.92 63.47 27.43
CA ALA A 12 -13.28 62.38 26.64
C ALA A 12 -14.11 61.10 26.77
N VAL A 13 -14.75 60.72 25.66
CA VAL A 13 -15.38 59.40 25.52
C VAL A 13 -14.27 58.38 25.23
N LEU A 14 -13.93 57.55 26.21
CA LEU A 14 -13.05 56.41 26.05
C LEU A 14 -13.85 55.30 25.37
N LEU A 15 -13.63 55.06 24.06
CA LEU A 15 -14.02 53.84 23.39
C LEU A 15 -12.99 52.73 23.74
N THR A 16 -13.37 51.86 24.64
CA THR A 16 -12.63 50.59 24.86
C THR A 16 -12.92 49.64 23.73
N VAL A 17 -11.98 49.53 22.78
CA VAL A 17 -11.96 48.45 21.80
C VAL A 17 -11.44 47.19 22.49
N THR A 18 -12.34 46.33 22.94
CA THR A 18 -12.00 44.96 23.35
C THR A 18 -11.67 44.14 22.12
N SER A 19 -10.38 44.02 21.83
CA SER A 19 -9.86 43.06 20.84
C SER A 19 -10.09 41.65 21.39
N VAL A 20 -11.14 40.99 20.96
CA VAL A 20 -11.31 39.56 21.14
C VAL A 20 -10.30 38.87 20.19
N LEU A 21 -9.16 38.50 20.72
CA LEU A 21 -8.27 37.53 20.11
C LEU A 21 -8.99 36.16 20.14
N ALA A 22 -9.72 35.86 19.08
CA ALA A 22 -10.14 34.50 18.79
C ALA A 22 -8.87 33.70 18.47
N ALA A 23 -8.31 33.07 19.50
CA ALA A 23 -7.37 31.97 19.31
C ALA A 23 -8.13 30.87 18.63
N CYS A 24 -8.01 30.78 17.29
CA CYS A 24 -8.33 29.56 16.55
C CYS A 24 -7.35 28.49 17.00
N SER A 25 -7.66 27.85 18.14
CA SER A 25 -7.14 26.52 18.39
C SER A 25 -7.75 25.63 17.32
N TRP A 26 -6.97 25.28 16.32
CA TRP A 26 -7.25 24.16 15.46
C TRP A 26 -7.16 22.89 16.33
N SER A 27 -8.20 22.61 17.07
CA SER A 27 -8.46 21.27 17.55
C SER A 27 -8.80 20.44 16.32
N LYS A 28 -7.82 19.62 15.89
CA LYS A 28 -8.06 18.51 14.97
C LYS A 28 -9.32 17.81 15.46
N ALA A 29 -10.42 17.87 14.69
CA ALA A 29 -11.62 17.12 15.02
C ALA A 29 -11.25 15.65 14.99
N PRO A 30 -11.36 14.92 16.11
CA PRO A 30 -11.09 13.50 16.11
C PRO A 30 -12.24 12.79 15.41
N ASP A 31 -11.92 11.87 14.50
CA ASP A 31 -12.76 10.74 14.12
C ASP A 31 -14.10 11.06 13.42
N ALA A 32 -14.15 12.05 12.52
CA ALA A 32 -15.30 12.20 11.66
C ALA A 32 -15.29 11.05 10.61
N PRO A 33 -16.39 10.27 10.49
CA PRO A 33 -16.51 9.27 9.42
C PRO A 33 -16.39 9.95 8.06
N LEU A 34 -15.94 9.18 7.04
CA LEU A 34 -15.88 9.68 5.67
C LEU A 34 -17.27 10.15 5.25
N SER A 35 -17.36 11.39 4.73
CA SER A 35 -18.60 11.84 4.10
C SER A 35 -18.94 10.93 2.94
N SER A 36 -20.20 10.49 2.84
CA SER A 36 -20.72 9.67 1.74
C SER A 36 -20.75 10.40 0.38
N ALA A 37 -20.27 11.65 0.33
CA ALA A 37 -20.25 12.46 -0.87
C ALA A 37 -19.35 11.83 -1.94
N GLY A 38 -19.97 11.21 -2.95
CA GLY A 38 -19.33 10.75 -4.19
C GLY A 38 -19.19 9.25 -4.40
N GLY A 39 -19.72 8.38 -3.53
CA GLY A 39 -19.95 6.97 -3.84
C GLY A 39 -21.35 6.75 -4.41
N ALA A 40 -21.52 5.72 -5.25
CA ALA A 40 -22.84 5.31 -5.69
C ALA A 40 -23.64 4.72 -4.52
N THR A 41 -24.89 5.09 -4.40
CA THR A 41 -25.79 4.65 -3.32
C THR A 41 -26.83 3.64 -3.82
N ALA A 42 -27.44 2.92 -2.89
CA ALA A 42 -28.55 2.02 -3.21
C ALA A 42 -29.71 2.71 -3.95
N ALA A 43 -29.90 4.02 -3.72
CA ALA A 43 -30.92 4.81 -4.41
C ALA A 43 -30.62 5.05 -5.90
N THR A 44 -29.33 5.07 -6.28
CA THR A 44 -28.89 5.29 -7.67
C THR A 44 -28.68 3.98 -8.44
N HIS A 45 -28.35 2.88 -7.75
CA HIS A 45 -28.02 1.59 -8.34
C HIS A 45 -28.65 0.42 -7.58
N PRO A 46 -29.99 0.30 -7.55
CA PRO A 46 -30.67 -0.77 -6.82
C PRO A 46 -30.31 -2.17 -7.35
N GLU A 47 -29.92 -2.29 -8.63
CA GLU A 47 -29.48 -3.54 -9.26
C GLU A 47 -28.18 -4.08 -8.67
N TRP A 48 -27.37 -3.25 -7.97
CA TRP A 48 -26.13 -3.69 -7.36
C TRP A 48 -26.36 -4.42 -6.02
N SER A 49 -27.56 -4.35 -5.45
CA SER A 49 -27.89 -4.99 -4.15
C SER A 49 -27.75 -6.52 -4.16
N GLN A 50 -27.77 -7.13 -5.34
CA GLN A 50 -27.53 -8.57 -5.52
C GLN A 50 -26.07 -8.97 -5.36
N TYR A 51 -25.11 -8.03 -5.43
CA TYR A 51 -23.69 -8.36 -5.41
C TYR A 51 -23.14 -8.49 -3.98
N THR A 52 -22.22 -9.41 -3.84
CA THR A 52 -21.27 -9.47 -2.73
C THR A 52 -19.90 -9.47 -3.35
N PHE A 53 -19.03 -8.55 -2.91
CA PHE A 53 -17.63 -8.49 -3.31
C PHE A 53 -16.76 -8.97 -2.18
N THR A 54 -15.80 -9.83 -2.50
CA THR A 54 -14.75 -10.25 -1.57
C THR A 54 -13.46 -9.50 -1.91
N ILE A 55 -12.94 -8.75 -0.93
CA ILE A 55 -11.70 -7.99 -1.04
C ILE A 55 -10.59 -8.82 -0.41
N GLY A 56 -9.52 -9.07 -1.16
CA GLY A 56 -8.33 -9.77 -0.68
C GLY A 56 -7.35 -8.79 -0.07
N ASP A 57 -7.02 -9.00 1.20
CA ASP A 57 -6.02 -8.29 1.96
C ASP A 57 -4.71 -9.07 1.97
N ASN A 58 -3.61 -8.42 1.63
CA ASN A 58 -2.27 -8.98 1.55
C ASN A 58 -1.47 -8.66 2.83
N GLY A 59 -1.56 -9.52 3.81
CA GLY A 59 -0.73 -9.45 5.02
C GLY A 59 -1.20 -8.49 6.10
N GLY A 60 -2.43 -7.98 6.02
CA GLY A 60 -3.00 -7.07 7.01
C GLY A 60 -2.66 -5.61 6.73
N ASP A 61 -3.17 -5.08 5.61
CA ASP A 61 -2.97 -3.69 5.20
C ASP A 61 -3.85 -2.68 5.96
N GLY A 62 -4.71 -3.17 6.85
CA GLY A 62 -5.64 -2.36 7.64
C GLY A 62 -6.97 -2.10 6.96
N SER A 63 -7.19 -2.56 5.72
CA SER A 63 -8.37 -2.19 4.91
C SER A 63 -9.70 -2.60 5.55
N GLU A 64 -9.77 -3.79 6.18
CA GLU A 64 -10.98 -4.24 6.86
C GLU A 64 -11.31 -3.36 8.07
N GLU A 65 -10.36 -3.10 8.95
CA GLU A 65 -10.58 -2.29 10.15
C GLU A 65 -10.82 -0.80 9.79
N LEU A 66 -10.09 -0.27 8.81
CA LEU A 66 -10.30 1.09 8.32
C LEU A 66 -11.69 1.26 7.69
N SER A 67 -12.19 0.25 6.97
CA SER A 67 -13.54 0.30 6.41
C SER A 67 -14.61 0.44 7.48
N LYS A 68 -14.44 -0.23 8.63
CA LYS A 68 -15.34 -0.14 9.80
C LYS A 68 -15.23 1.23 10.48
N VAL A 69 -14.01 1.74 10.65
CA VAL A 69 -13.76 3.05 11.30
C VAL A 69 -14.31 4.20 10.46
N THR A 70 -14.15 4.13 9.15
CA THR A 70 -14.58 5.19 8.24
C THR A 70 -16.05 5.12 7.83
N GLY A 71 -16.71 3.98 8.03
CA GLY A 71 -18.06 3.74 7.51
C GLY A 71 -18.16 3.75 5.98
N ALA A 72 -17.03 3.54 5.28
CA ALA A 72 -16.94 3.77 3.84
C ALA A 72 -17.88 2.90 2.98
N PHE A 73 -18.41 1.82 3.54
CA PHE A 73 -19.35 0.93 2.87
C PHE A 73 -20.75 0.93 3.48
N ASP A 74 -21.05 1.80 4.48
CA ASP A 74 -22.32 1.78 5.19
C ASP A 74 -23.52 2.12 4.29
N ASP A 75 -23.32 2.99 3.29
CA ASP A 75 -24.31 3.37 2.29
C ASP A 75 -24.20 2.59 0.97
N ALA A 76 -23.28 1.61 0.89
CA ALA A 76 -23.06 0.86 -0.34
C ALA A 76 -24.27 -0.01 -0.69
N PRO A 77 -24.68 -0.06 -1.97
CA PRO A 77 -25.82 -0.89 -2.40
C PRO A 77 -25.51 -2.39 -2.44
N TYR A 78 -24.26 -2.79 -2.27
CA TYR A 78 -23.76 -4.16 -2.30
C TYR A 78 -23.17 -4.57 -0.95
N LYS A 79 -22.82 -5.85 -0.80
CA LYS A 79 -22.16 -6.38 0.40
C LYS A 79 -20.66 -6.52 0.18
N ILE A 80 -19.87 -6.27 1.25
CA ILE A 80 -18.41 -6.47 1.26
C ILE A 80 -18.05 -7.57 2.23
N LYS A 81 -17.08 -8.39 1.83
CA LYS A 81 -16.36 -9.34 2.66
C LYS A 81 -14.87 -9.10 2.50
N PHE A 82 -14.10 -9.38 3.53
CA PHE A 82 -12.65 -9.37 3.49
C PHE A 82 -12.12 -10.78 3.67
N ALA A 83 -11.04 -11.12 2.96
CA ALA A 83 -10.31 -12.36 3.10
C ALA A 83 -8.82 -12.06 3.17
N ARG A 84 -8.14 -12.56 4.20
CA ARG A 84 -6.73 -12.29 4.44
C ARG A 84 -5.85 -13.40 3.90
N PHE A 85 -4.73 -12.99 3.31
CA PHE A 85 -3.67 -13.85 2.79
C PHE A 85 -2.33 -13.46 3.39
N ASP A 86 -1.45 -14.41 3.61
CA ASP A 86 -0.13 -14.16 4.18
C ASP A 86 0.77 -13.34 3.23
N TYR A 87 0.58 -13.49 1.89
CA TYR A 87 1.31 -12.78 0.85
C TYR A 87 0.64 -12.92 -0.51
N GLY A 88 1.14 -12.19 -1.54
CA GLY A 88 0.46 -11.97 -2.80
C GLY A 88 0.13 -13.21 -3.67
N PRO A 89 1.02 -14.19 -3.92
CA PRO A 89 0.75 -15.30 -4.82
C PRO A 89 -0.50 -16.13 -4.50
N PRO A 90 -0.79 -16.54 -3.26
CA PRO A 90 -2.06 -17.18 -2.91
C PRO A 90 -3.28 -16.31 -3.18
N LEU A 91 -3.16 -14.98 -2.96
CA LEU A 91 -4.25 -14.04 -3.22
C LEU A 91 -4.56 -13.95 -4.72
N VAL A 92 -3.54 -13.84 -5.59
CA VAL A 92 -3.74 -13.83 -7.06
C VAL A 92 -4.37 -15.14 -7.54
N GLN A 93 -3.99 -16.27 -6.95
CA GLN A 93 -4.63 -17.56 -7.26
C GLN A 93 -6.12 -17.56 -6.87
N ALA A 94 -6.46 -17.05 -5.68
CA ALA A 94 -7.84 -16.92 -5.24
C ALA A 94 -8.64 -15.92 -6.08
N THR A 95 -7.99 -14.86 -6.57
CA THR A 95 -8.60 -13.93 -7.54
C THR A 95 -8.91 -14.65 -8.86
N ALA A 96 -7.99 -15.45 -9.36
CA ALA A 96 -8.19 -16.20 -10.61
C ALA A 96 -9.29 -17.26 -10.50
N SER A 97 -9.47 -17.91 -9.34
CA SER A 97 -10.58 -18.86 -9.10
C SER A 97 -11.94 -18.17 -8.95
N GLY A 98 -11.96 -16.84 -8.72
CA GLY A 98 -13.17 -16.05 -8.49
C GLY A 98 -13.65 -16.04 -7.03
N ASP A 99 -12.82 -16.50 -6.10
CA ASP A 99 -13.08 -16.40 -4.65
C ASP A 99 -12.85 -14.99 -4.12
N ILE A 100 -11.96 -14.23 -4.79
CA ILE A 100 -11.65 -12.83 -4.54
C ILE A 100 -12.06 -12.01 -5.77
N ASP A 101 -12.81 -10.93 -5.57
CA ASP A 101 -13.22 -10.02 -6.64
C ASP A 101 -12.18 -8.93 -6.91
N LEU A 102 -11.57 -8.41 -5.84
CA LEU A 102 -10.56 -7.36 -5.86
C LEU A 102 -9.46 -7.71 -4.86
N GLY A 103 -8.22 -7.77 -5.28
CA GLY A 103 -7.07 -8.08 -4.42
C GLY A 103 -6.01 -6.99 -4.48
N TYR A 104 -5.38 -6.69 -3.34
CA TYR A 104 -4.20 -5.84 -3.24
C TYR A 104 -2.95 -6.71 -3.16
N VAL A 105 -1.96 -6.46 -4.03
CA VAL A 105 -0.74 -7.26 -4.13
C VAL A 105 0.48 -6.41 -4.49
N GLY A 106 1.68 -6.91 -4.21
CA GLY A 106 2.92 -6.32 -4.74
C GLY A 106 3.03 -6.44 -6.27
N ASP A 107 4.15 -6.03 -6.80
CA ASP A 107 4.42 -5.97 -8.25
C ASP A 107 4.65 -7.36 -8.90
N VAL A 108 5.27 -8.29 -8.21
CA VAL A 108 5.61 -9.63 -8.76
C VAL A 108 4.42 -10.61 -8.84
N PRO A 109 3.49 -10.69 -7.87
CA PRO A 109 2.39 -11.65 -7.93
C PRO A 109 1.56 -11.61 -9.22
N PRO A 110 1.24 -10.44 -9.83
CA PRO A 110 0.58 -10.40 -11.12
C PRO A 110 1.40 -11.05 -12.26
N ILE A 111 2.72 -10.86 -12.26
CA ILE A 111 3.64 -11.45 -13.24
C ILE A 111 3.62 -12.97 -13.14
N THR A 112 3.84 -13.51 -11.93
CA THR A 112 3.89 -14.96 -11.71
C THR A 112 2.54 -15.64 -11.92
N GLY A 113 1.44 -14.94 -11.59
CA GLY A 113 0.08 -15.42 -11.87
C GLY A 113 -0.22 -15.46 -13.36
N ALA A 114 0.14 -14.43 -14.11
CA ALA A 114 -0.05 -14.39 -15.57
C ALA A 114 0.81 -15.42 -16.30
N ALA A 115 2.05 -15.65 -15.85
CA ALA A 115 2.89 -16.72 -16.40
C ALA A 115 2.27 -18.12 -16.23
N LYS A 116 1.43 -18.29 -15.20
CA LYS A 116 0.60 -19.49 -14.97
C LYS A 116 -0.75 -19.46 -15.71
N GLN A 117 -1.00 -18.41 -16.48
CA GLN A 117 -2.24 -18.20 -17.25
C GLN A 117 -3.51 -18.07 -16.37
N PHE A 118 -3.37 -17.45 -15.21
CA PHE A 118 -4.49 -17.14 -14.34
C PHE A 118 -5.37 -16.03 -14.93
N GLY A 119 -6.70 -16.16 -14.76
CA GLY A 119 -7.72 -15.24 -15.28
C GLY A 119 -7.97 -14.06 -14.34
N PHE A 120 -7.21 -12.97 -14.51
CA PHE A 120 -7.37 -11.70 -13.77
C PHE A 120 -6.79 -10.54 -14.60
N LYS A 121 -7.07 -9.32 -14.16
CA LYS A 121 -6.44 -8.10 -14.68
C LYS A 121 -5.87 -7.24 -13.56
N ILE A 122 -4.80 -6.50 -13.87
CA ILE A 122 -4.33 -5.37 -13.06
C ILE A 122 -5.27 -4.20 -13.37
N VAL A 123 -5.92 -3.64 -12.34
CA VAL A 123 -7.00 -2.65 -12.52
C VAL A 123 -6.71 -1.27 -11.94
N ALA A 124 -5.69 -1.16 -11.08
CA ALA A 124 -5.19 0.10 -10.53
C ALA A 124 -3.79 -0.10 -9.94
N VAL A 125 -3.09 1.01 -9.67
CA VAL A 125 -1.80 1.03 -8.99
C VAL A 125 -1.88 1.83 -7.70
N GLN A 126 -1.29 1.28 -6.64
CA GLN A 126 -0.94 2.01 -5.43
C GLN A 126 0.53 2.41 -5.55
N ARG A 127 0.76 3.68 -5.84
CA ARG A 127 2.06 4.25 -6.16
C ARG A 127 2.69 4.89 -4.94
N GLY A 128 3.94 4.58 -4.63
CA GLY A 128 4.70 5.28 -3.60
C GLY A 128 4.77 6.78 -3.90
N ALA A 129 4.39 7.60 -2.92
CA ALA A 129 4.39 9.05 -3.05
C ALA A 129 5.76 9.67 -2.76
N ASP A 130 6.63 8.94 -2.05
CA ASP A 130 8.00 9.34 -1.74
C ASP A 130 8.97 8.22 -2.16
N GLN A 131 9.67 8.44 -3.26
CA GLN A 131 10.60 7.47 -3.87
C GLN A 131 11.89 7.27 -3.06
N THR A 132 12.07 7.96 -1.94
CA THR A 132 13.19 7.78 -1.00
C THR A 132 12.86 6.85 0.15
N LYS A 133 11.58 6.54 0.32
CA LYS A 133 11.05 5.64 1.36
C LYS A 133 10.84 4.24 0.80
N ALA A 134 11.26 3.24 1.59
CA ALA A 134 11.17 1.84 1.21
C ALA A 134 10.16 1.08 2.07
N ALA A 135 9.20 0.44 1.41
CA ALA A 135 8.29 -0.51 2.06
C ALA A 135 8.96 -1.86 2.34
N GLU A 136 10.02 -2.18 1.61
CA GLU A 136 10.74 -3.46 1.71
C GLU A 136 12.25 -3.28 1.61
N ASN A 137 13.02 -4.24 2.14
CA ASN A 137 14.46 -4.17 2.24
C ASN A 137 15.10 -5.55 2.13
N ILE A 138 16.40 -5.58 1.76
CA ILE A 138 17.27 -6.72 2.00
C ILE A 138 18.06 -6.42 3.29
N ILE A 139 17.92 -7.30 4.28
CA ILE A 139 18.49 -7.14 5.61
C ILE A 139 19.42 -8.30 5.96
N VAL A 140 20.40 -8.01 6.83
CA VAL A 140 21.33 -9.01 7.38
C VAL A 140 21.29 -8.97 8.91
N PRO A 141 21.61 -10.10 9.60
CA PRO A 141 21.61 -10.14 11.05
C PRO A 141 22.58 -9.14 11.69
N LYS A 142 22.30 -8.78 12.94
CA LYS A 142 23.22 -7.99 13.76
C LYS A 142 24.60 -8.65 13.79
N GLY A 143 25.65 -7.86 13.53
CA GLY A 143 27.04 -8.36 13.53
C GLY A 143 27.42 -9.18 12.30
N SER A 144 26.56 -9.31 11.29
CA SER A 144 26.89 -9.97 10.02
C SER A 144 28.12 -9.34 9.36
N PRO A 145 29.05 -10.14 8.81
CA PRO A 145 30.19 -9.65 8.05
C PRO A 145 29.81 -9.07 6.67
N ILE A 146 28.60 -9.39 6.16
CA ILE A 146 28.09 -8.89 4.88
C ILE A 146 27.84 -7.39 5.01
N GLN A 147 28.53 -6.57 4.19
CA GLN A 147 28.42 -5.11 4.25
C GLN A 147 27.63 -4.53 3.06
N SER A 148 27.58 -5.25 1.95
CA SER A 148 26.98 -4.81 0.69
C SER A 148 26.27 -5.96 -0.02
N LEU A 149 25.53 -5.65 -1.10
CA LEU A 149 24.91 -6.65 -1.97
C LEU A 149 25.94 -7.59 -2.62
N ALA A 150 27.13 -7.09 -2.96
CA ALA A 150 28.18 -7.91 -3.58
C ALA A 150 28.68 -9.04 -2.65
N ASP A 151 28.60 -8.84 -1.33
CA ASP A 151 28.98 -9.85 -0.34
C ASP A 151 27.98 -11.02 -0.23
N LEU A 152 26.83 -10.93 -0.91
CA LEU A 152 25.83 -12.01 -0.97
C LEU A 152 26.30 -13.20 -1.82
N LYS A 153 27.36 -13.06 -2.61
CA LYS A 153 27.89 -14.18 -3.41
C LYS A 153 28.18 -15.40 -2.54
N GLY A 154 27.55 -16.54 -2.88
CA GLY A 154 27.67 -17.80 -2.14
C GLY A 154 26.95 -17.80 -0.78
N LYS A 155 26.10 -16.81 -0.48
CA LYS A 155 25.33 -16.69 0.77
C LYS A 155 23.88 -17.13 0.59
N LYS A 156 23.24 -17.42 1.72
CA LYS A 156 21.82 -17.81 1.79
C LYS A 156 20.95 -16.58 1.93
N LEU A 157 20.17 -16.27 0.91
CA LEU A 157 19.20 -15.18 0.90
C LEU A 157 17.77 -15.74 0.98
N ALA A 158 17.11 -15.57 2.14
CA ALA A 158 15.72 -15.95 2.29
C ALA A 158 14.79 -14.91 1.62
N LEU A 159 13.71 -15.39 1.02
CA LEU A 159 12.67 -14.56 0.44
C LEU A 159 11.37 -15.35 0.23
N PRO A 160 10.19 -14.70 0.25
CA PRO A 160 8.93 -15.33 -0.14
C PRO A 160 8.85 -15.46 -1.67
N PRO A 161 8.68 -16.69 -2.21
CA PRO A 161 8.73 -16.90 -3.65
C PRO A 161 7.58 -16.20 -4.37
N GLY A 162 7.89 -15.52 -5.49
CA GLY A 162 6.90 -14.84 -6.33
C GLY A 162 6.26 -13.59 -5.69
N SER A 163 6.85 -13.05 -4.64
CA SER A 163 6.45 -11.80 -3.99
C SER A 163 7.28 -10.60 -4.47
N SER A 164 6.91 -9.37 -4.10
CA SER A 164 7.72 -8.17 -4.34
C SER A 164 9.14 -8.30 -3.76
N ALA A 165 9.29 -8.88 -2.59
CA ALA A 165 10.61 -9.15 -2.00
C ALA A 165 11.47 -10.09 -2.86
N HIS A 166 10.86 -10.98 -3.66
CA HIS A 166 11.58 -11.76 -4.67
C HIS A 166 12.05 -10.86 -5.82
N GLY A 167 11.19 -9.94 -6.29
CA GLY A 167 11.53 -8.93 -7.29
C GLY A 167 12.70 -8.05 -6.83
N LEU A 168 12.58 -7.50 -5.62
CA LEU A 168 13.66 -6.73 -5.00
C LEU A 168 14.98 -7.50 -4.97
N ALA A 169 14.95 -8.78 -4.57
CA ALA A 169 16.17 -9.60 -4.52
C ALA A 169 16.80 -9.77 -5.90
N LEU A 170 16.03 -10.07 -6.95
CA LEU A 170 16.55 -10.23 -8.31
C LEU A 170 17.19 -8.95 -8.84
N LEU A 171 16.47 -7.83 -8.77
CA LEU A 171 16.95 -6.55 -9.28
C LEU A 171 18.13 -6.01 -8.46
N ALA A 172 18.14 -6.24 -7.13
CA ALA A 172 19.26 -5.89 -6.28
C ALA A 172 20.53 -6.68 -6.61
N LEU A 173 20.41 -7.98 -6.86
CA LEU A 173 21.54 -8.81 -7.29
C LEU A 173 22.08 -8.36 -8.66
N GLU A 174 21.19 -8.13 -9.62
CA GLU A 174 21.54 -7.63 -10.95
C GLU A 174 22.30 -6.30 -10.88
N SER A 175 21.89 -5.39 -9.99
CA SER A 175 22.52 -4.06 -9.83
C SER A 175 24.00 -4.11 -9.45
N VAL A 176 24.48 -5.25 -8.93
CA VAL A 176 25.88 -5.49 -8.56
C VAL A 176 26.54 -6.59 -9.40
N GLY A 177 25.91 -6.97 -10.53
CA GLY A 177 26.43 -7.97 -11.47
C GLY A 177 26.36 -9.42 -10.95
N LEU A 178 25.52 -9.68 -9.95
CA LEU A 178 25.22 -11.03 -9.48
C LEU A 178 23.94 -11.54 -10.15
N THR A 179 23.85 -12.86 -10.26
CA THR A 179 22.67 -13.58 -10.74
C THR A 179 22.09 -14.46 -9.63
N PRO A 180 20.86 -14.96 -9.75
CA PRO A 180 20.31 -15.93 -8.81
C PRO A 180 21.18 -17.18 -8.61
N LYS A 181 22.04 -17.53 -9.59
CA LYS A 181 22.95 -18.66 -9.48
C LYS A 181 24.19 -18.39 -8.62
N ASP A 182 24.51 -17.11 -8.38
CA ASP A 182 25.62 -16.70 -7.53
C ASP A 182 25.27 -16.70 -6.03
N VAL A 183 23.97 -16.86 -5.68
CA VAL A 183 23.43 -16.79 -4.34
C VAL A 183 22.54 -18.03 -4.09
N GLU A 184 22.54 -18.58 -2.87
CA GLU A 184 21.60 -19.64 -2.50
C GLU A 184 20.26 -18.98 -2.12
N LEU A 185 19.31 -18.91 -3.07
CA LEU A 185 17.96 -18.42 -2.78
C LEU A 185 17.18 -19.46 -1.95
N VAL A 186 16.73 -19.06 -0.77
CA VAL A 186 15.98 -19.93 0.17
C VAL A 186 14.50 -19.46 0.18
N TYR A 187 13.67 -20.18 -0.54
CA TYR A 187 12.24 -19.86 -0.69
C TYR A 187 11.45 -20.25 0.56
N LEU A 188 11.04 -19.26 1.33
CA LEU A 188 10.32 -19.43 2.60
C LEU A 188 9.12 -18.48 2.65
N SER A 189 8.03 -18.92 3.32
CA SER A 189 6.95 -17.99 3.69
C SER A 189 7.48 -16.89 4.62
N PRO A 190 6.82 -15.73 4.75
CA PRO A 190 7.26 -14.65 5.64
C PRO A 190 7.58 -15.13 7.07
N ALA A 191 6.70 -15.95 7.67
CA ALA A 191 6.87 -16.48 9.01
C ALA A 191 8.06 -17.46 9.13
N ALA A 192 8.22 -18.35 8.12
CA ALA A 192 9.36 -19.27 8.08
C ALA A 192 10.67 -18.53 7.83
N GLY A 193 10.65 -17.47 6.98
CA GLY A 193 11.78 -16.58 6.74
C GLY A 193 12.23 -15.85 7.99
N ALA A 194 11.29 -15.29 8.77
CA ALA A 194 11.59 -14.66 10.06
C ALA A 194 12.25 -15.66 11.04
N SER A 195 11.73 -16.87 11.12
CA SER A 195 12.31 -17.92 11.98
C SER A 195 13.72 -18.32 11.54
N ALA A 196 13.94 -18.49 10.23
CA ALA A 196 15.26 -18.84 9.67
C ALA A 196 16.27 -17.72 9.87
N PHE A 197 15.87 -16.47 9.67
CA PHE A 197 16.70 -15.28 9.87
C PHE A 197 17.11 -15.12 11.33
N ASN A 198 16.16 -15.16 12.26
CA ASN A 198 16.41 -15.00 13.69
C ASN A 198 17.25 -16.14 14.27
N SER A 199 17.18 -17.36 13.70
CA SER A 199 17.99 -18.51 14.13
C SER A 199 19.34 -18.63 13.42
N GLY A 200 19.70 -17.69 12.54
CA GLY A 200 20.96 -17.69 11.79
C GLY A 200 21.09 -18.81 10.76
N LYS A 201 19.98 -19.37 10.29
CA LYS A 201 19.95 -20.41 9.24
C LYS A 201 20.09 -19.83 7.83
N VAL A 202 19.91 -18.53 7.69
CA VAL A 202 20.12 -17.75 6.45
C VAL A 202 20.98 -16.53 6.77
N ASP A 203 21.73 -16.06 5.78
CA ASP A 203 22.68 -14.96 5.91
C ASP A 203 22.03 -13.60 5.68
N ALA A 204 20.95 -13.55 4.89
CA ALA A 204 20.21 -12.35 4.57
C ALA A 204 18.71 -12.70 4.35
N TRP A 205 17.87 -11.66 4.40
CA TRP A 205 16.44 -11.81 4.20
C TRP A 205 15.89 -10.62 3.39
N SER A 206 15.22 -10.89 2.28
CA SER A 206 14.46 -9.90 1.51
C SER A 206 13.01 -9.96 1.96
N ILE A 207 12.49 -8.83 2.49
CA ILE A 207 11.14 -8.79 3.09
C ILE A 207 10.63 -7.35 3.21
N TRP A 208 9.32 -7.19 3.21
CA TRP A 208 8.60 -5.93 3.42
C TRP A 208 8.38 -5.61 4.91
N ASN A 209 7.87 -4.42 5.20
CA ASN A 209 7.42 -4.01 6.53
C ASN A 209 6.01 -4.61 6.84
N PRO A 210 5.68 -4.92 8.09
CA PRO A 210 6.40 -4.70 9.36
C PRO A 210 7.61 -5.60 9.63
N PRO A 211 7.72 -6.86 9.11
CA PRO A 211 8.80 -7.78 9.52
C PRO A 211 10.21 -7.21 9.35
N SER A 212 10.46 -6.48 8.24
CA SER A 212 11.75 -5.82 8.02
C SER A 212 12.05 -4.77 9.10
N ALA A 213 11.08 -3.90 9.40
CA ALA A 213 11.24 -2.84 10.40
C ALA A 213 11.47 -3.42 11.80
N ILE A 214 10.76 -4.49 12.17
CA ILE A 214 10.95 -5.20 13.45
C ILE A 214 12.36 -5.78 13.54
N ALA A 215 12.84 -6.47 12.51
CA ALA A 215 14.19 -7.03 12.50
C ALA A 215 15.27 -5.95 12.61
N VAL A 216 15.07 -4.80 11.93
CA VAL A 216 15.99 -3.64 12.02
C VAL A 216 16.01 -3.04 13.43
N LYS A 217 14.85 -2.91 14.07
CA LYS A 217 14.73 -2.46 15.46
C LYS A 217 15.47 -3.41 16.41
N ASP A 218 15.47 -4.72 16.15
CA ASP A 218 16.18 -5.75 16.90
C ASP A 218 17.69 -5.80 16.58
N GLY A 219 18.15 -4.95 15.67
CA GLY A 219 19.56 -4.73 15.36
C GLY A 219 20.01 -5.32 14.03
N ALA A 220 19.13 -5.84 13.19
CA ALA A 220 19.46 -6.17 11.82
C ALA A 220 19.86 -4.91 11.03
N ARG A 221 20.63 -5.08 9.97
CA ARG A 221 21.12 -3.97 9.16
C ARG A 221 20.60 -4.10 7.72
N VAL A 222 20.12 -2.98 7.18
CA VAL A 222 19.69 -2.88 5.78
C VAL A 222 20.93 -2.78 4.89
N ILE A 223 21.04 -3.65 3.88
CA ILE A 223 22.09 -3.61 2.85
C ILE A 223 21.55 -3.18 1.48
N ALA A 224 20.24 -3.25 1.26
CA ALA A 224 19.55 -2.63 0.13
C ALA A 224 18.13 -2.21 0.53
N LYS A 225 17.70 -1.08 -0.02
CA LYS A 225 16.33 -0.57 0.11
C LYS A 225 15.58 -0.82 -1.20
N GLY A 226 14.30 -1.19 -1.09
CA GLY A 226 13.38 -1.23 -2.21
C GLY A 226 12.97 0.19 -2.63
N VAL A 227 13.85 0.84 -3.39
CA VAL A 227 13.64 2.19 -3.97
C VAL A 227 14.24 2.23 -5.38
N PRO A 228 13.85 3.16 -6.25
CA PRO A 228 14.44 3.30 -7.58
C PRO A 228 15.96 3.43 -7.54
N PRO A 229 16.70 2.85 -8.50
CA PRO A 229 16.19 2.12 -9.67
C PRO A 229 15.87 0.63 -9.42
N ILE A 230 16.13 0.11 -8.23
CA ILE A 230 15.98 -1.32 -7.89
C ILE A 230 14.49 -1.71 -7.76
N ASP A 231 13.67 -0.79 -7.27
CA ASP A 231 12.24 -0.99 -7.04
C ASP A 231 11.47 0.27 -7.43
N GLN A 232 10.32 0.13 -8.09
CA GLN A 232 9.47 1.26 -8.45
C GLN A 232 8.55 1.72 -7.31
N VAL A 233 8.55 1.01 -6.18
CA VAL A 233 7.72 1.29 -5.00
C VAL A 233 6.23 1.29 -5.34
N ASN A 234 5.81 0.37 -6.22
CA ASN A 234 4.43 0.22 -6.67
C ASN A 234 3.83 -1.09 -6.18
N ASN A 235 2.57 -1.03 -5.76
CA ASN A 235 1.72 -2.19 -5.56
C ASN A 235 0.50 -2.08 -6.48
N TYR A 236 -0.22 -3.16 -6.66
CA TYR A 236 -1.28 -3.24 -7.66
C TYR A 236 -2.57 -3.78 -7.08
N TYR A 237 -3.69 -3.30 -7.63
CA TYR A 237 -4.97 -3.95 -7.46
C TYR A 237 -5.23 -4.87 -8.65
N VAL A 238 -5.64 -6.10 -8.35
CA VAL A 238 -6.03 -7.10 -9.34
C VAL A 238 -7.49 -7.47 -9.16
N ALA A 239 -8.19 -7.71 -10.27
CA ALA A 239 -9.59 -8.11 -10.26
C ALA A 239 -9.82 -9.34 -11.13
N THR A 240 -10.77 -10.20 -10.71
CA THR A 240 -11.10 -11.41 -11.46
C THR A 240 -11.77 -11.09 -12.79
N ASP A 241 -11.42 -11.83 -13.86
CA ASP A 241 -12.05 -11.71 -15.16
C ASP A 241 -13.58 -11.89 -15.09
N LYS A 242 -14.07 -12.70 -14.13
CA LYS A 242 -15.50 -12.88 -13.88
C LYS A 242 -16.21 -11.59 -13.49
N SER A 243 -15.61 -10.80 -12.60
CA SER A 243 -16.20 -9.52 -12.15
C SER A 243 -16.05 -8.42 -13.21
N LEU A 244 -15.03 -8.50 -14.05
CA LEU A 244 -14.80 -7.55 -15.13
C LEU A 244 -15.64 -7.82 -16.38
N GLY A 245 -16.07 -9.08 -16.60
CA GLY A 245 -16.84 -9.49 -17.76
C GLY A 245 -18.32 -9.09 -17.75
N ASP A 246 -18.90 -8.80 -16.58
CA ASP A 246 -20.26 -8.28 -16.45
C ASP A 246 -20.21 -6.75 -16.30
N PRO A 247 -20.79 -5.96 -17.21
CA PRO A 247 -20.72 -4.49 -17.16
C PRO A 247 -21.27 -3.87 -15.87
N ASN A 248 -22.35 -4.41 -15.31
CA ASN A 248 -22.94 -3.90 -14.06
C ASN A 248 -22.04 -4.25 -12.86
N ARG A 249 -21.53 -5.49 -12.82
CA ARG A 249 -20.62 -5.91 -11.75
C ARG A 249 -19.29 -5.15 -11.83
N ARG A 250 -18.77 -4.91 -13.04
CA ARG A 250 -17.58 -4.08 -13.27
C ARG A 250 -17.79 -2.65 -12.75
N ALA A 251 -18.93 -2.02 -13.04
CA ALA A 251 -19.25 -0.67 -12.57
C ALA A 251 -19.35 -0.62 -11.03
N ALA A 252 -20.00 -1.60 -10.42
CA ALA A 252 -20.06 -1.73 -8.96
C ALA A 252 -18.67 -1.96 -8.35
N LEU A 253 -17.81 -2.77 -8.99
CA LEU A 253 -16.44 -3.00 -8.54
C LEU A 253 -15.56 -1.74 -8.64
N ALA A 254 -15.82 -0.86 -9.63
CA ALA A 254 -15.17 0.44 -9.72
C ALA A 254 -15.54 1.37 -8.56
N ASP A 255 -16.82 1.32 -8.09
CA ASP A 255 -17.23 2.02 -6.88
C ASP A 255 -16.54 1.43 -5.63
N VAL A 256 -16.44 0.09 -5.51
CA VAL A 256 -15.68 -0.57 -4.43
C VAL A 256 -14.24 -0.03 -4.39
N LEU A 257 -13.54 -0.04 -5.52
CA LEU A 257 -12.15 0.44 -5.59
C LEU A 257 -12.02 1.94 -5.27
N THR A 258 -13.00 2.74 -5.69
CA THR A 258 -13.04 4.17 -5.35
C THR A 258 -13.22 4.39 -3.84
N ARG A 259 -14.06 3.60 -3.18
CA ARG A 259 -14.23 3.64 -1.72
C ARG A 259 -12.97 3.19 -0.99
N ILE A 260 -12.29 2.15 -1.46
CA ILE A 260 -10.98 1.74 -0.96
C ILE A 260 -9.95 2.89 -1.09
N ALA A 261 -9.92 3.57 -2.24
CA ALA A 261 -9.03 4.70 -2.44
C ALA A 261 -9.30 5.85 -1.45
N ARG A 262 -10.57 6.11 -1.10
CA ARG A 262 -10.95 7.09 -0.06
C ARG A 262 -10.52 6.65 1.33
N ILE A 263 -10.76 5.38 1.69
CA ILE A 263 -10.31 4.81 2.97
C ILE A 263 -8.82 5.08 3.16
N PHE A 264 -7.99 4.75 2.17
CA PHE A 264 -6.55 4.93 2.29
C PHE A 264 -6.10 6.40 2.20
N THR A 265 -6.80 7.25 1.46
CA THR A 265 -6.55 8.70 1.49
C THR A 265 -6.81 9.26 2.89
N TRP A 266 -7.93 8.89 3.51
CA TRP A 266 -8.24 9.25 4.90
C TRP A 266 -7.20 8.67 5.88
N ALA A 267 -6.82 7.41 5.71
CA ALA A 267 -5.86 6.72 6.57
C ALA A 267 -4.50 7.44 6.59
N GLN A 268 -4.01 7.91 5.46
CA GLN A 268 -2.76 8.66 5.40
C GLN A 268 -2.84 10.05 6.04
N GLN A 269 -4.03 10.65 6.08
CA GLN A 269 -4.29 11.88 6.82
C GLN A 269 -4.48 11.62 8.32
N ASN A 270 -4.75 10.36 8.72
CA ASN A 270 -4.97 9.90 10.09
C ASN A 270 -4.03 8.73 10.44
N PRO A 271 -2.70 8.94 10.42
CA PRO A 271 -1.72 7.86 10.50
C PRO A 271 -1.76 7.08 11.82
N ASP A 272 -2.23 7.68 12.92
CA ASP A 272 -2.42 6.97 14.18
C ASP A 272 -3.58 5.96 14.13
N GLN A 273 -4.66 6.29 13.44
CA GLN A 273 -5.78 5.36 13.22
C GLN A 273 -5.38 4.27 12.24
N TYR A 274 -4.61 4.61 11.21
CA TYR A 274 -4.07 3.63 10.28
C TYR A 274 -3.15 2.62 11.01
N ALA A 275 -2.23 3.10 11.86
CA ALA A 275 -1.38 2.23 12.65
C ALA A 275 -2.19 1.32 13.61
N LYS A 276 -3.27 1.84 14.23
CA LYS A 276 -4.16 1.01 15.06
C LYS A 276 -4.84 -0.10 14.24
N ALA A 277 -5.28 0.20 13.02
CA ALA A 277 -5.90 -0.80 12.14
C ALA A 277 -4.89 -1.91 11.79
N ILE A 278 -3.69 -1.56 11.35
CA ILE A 278 -2.61 -2.52 11.08
C ILE A 278 -2.29 -3.35 12.32
N ALA A 279 -2.08 -2.71 13.48
CA ALA A 279 -1.76 -3.42 14.73
C ALA A 279 -2.85 -4.42 15.12
N LYS A 280 -4.13 -4.05 14.95
CA LYS A 280 -5.27 -4.92 15.25
C LYS A 280 -5.33 -6.13 14.31
N GLU A 281 -5.06 -5.92 13.03
CA GLU A 281 -5.12 -6.98 12.03
C GLU A 281 -3.92 -7.92 12.07
N THR A 282 -2.72 -7.40 12.34
CA THR A 282 -1.47 -8.17 12.27
C THR A 282 -0.97 -8.66 13.62
N GLY A 283 -1.43 -8.05 14.72
CA GLY A 283 -0.95 -8.34 16.08
C GLY A 283 0.42 -7.72 16.41
N VAL A 284 1.00 -6.90 15.52
CA VAL A 284 2.26 -6.19 15.83
C VAL A 284 2.01 -5.05 16.84
N SER A 285 3.08 -4.53 17.45
CA SER A 285 2.95 -3.38 18.35
C SER A 285 2.47 -2.14 17.60
N LEU A 286 1.79 -1.21 18.29
CA LEU A 286 1.36 0.05 17.68
C LEU A 286 2.55 0.88 17.16
N GLU A 287 3.70 0.80 17.83
CA GLU A 287 4.95 1.44 17.40
C GLU A 287 5.44 0.89 16.06
N ASP A 288 5.46 -0.45 15.89
CA ASP A 288 5.90 -1.10 14.67
C ASP A 288 4.90 -0.89 13.52
N ALA A 289 3.60 -0.88 13.82
CA ALA A 289 2.56 -0.52 12.88
C ALA A 289 2.71 0.94 12.41
N ARG A 290 3.02 1.87 13.33
CA ARG A 290 3.24 3.27 12.98
C ARG A 290 4.49 3.44 12.12
N ALA A 291 5.58 2.77 12.44
CA ALA A 291 6.78 2.76 11.61
C ALA A 291 6.49 2.24 10.18
N THR A 292 5.62 1.24 10.05
CA THR A 292 5.16 0.72 8.76
C THR A 292 4.40 1.79 7.98
N VAL A 293 3.44 2.48 8.58
CA VAL A 293 2.68 3.57 7.95
C VAL A 293 3.61 4.69 7.47
N ASP A 294 4.57 5.09 8.30
CA ASP A 294 5.50 6.19 7.98
C ASP A 294 6.53 5.81 6.90
N SER A 295 6.76 4.50 6.68
CA SER A 295 7.72 4.01 5.69
C SER A 295 7.21 4.01 4.26
N TYR A 296 5.89 4.07 4.04
CA TYR A 296 5.31 3.96 2.71
C TYR A 296 4.11 4.90 2.51
N PRO A 297 4.33 6.22 2.36
CA PRO A 297 3.29 7.10 1.88
C PRO A 297 2.97 6.79 0.42
N PHE A 298 1.69 6.74 0.05
CA PHE A 298 1.26 6.34 -1.29
C PHE A 298 0.00 7.07 -1.75
N LYS A 299 -0.33 6.90 -3.03
CA LYS A 299 -1.61 7.27 -3.63
C LYS A 299 -2.11 6.15 -4.54
N ILE A 300 -3.41 6.08 -4.75
CA ILE A 300 -4.03 5.14 -5.68
C ILE A 300 -4.41 5.89 -6.94
N THR A 301 -3.99 5.36 -8.08
CA THR A 301 -4.25 5.93 -9.41
C THR A 301 -4.63 4.82 -10.40
N GLN A 302 -5.08 5.22 -11.59
CA GLN A 302 -5.10 4.28 -12.72
C GLN A 302 -3.68 3.82 -13.05
N VAL A 303 -3.56 2.69 -13.74
CA VAL A 303 -2.28 2.20 -14.28
C VAL A 303 -1.91 3.07 -15.48
N LEU A 304 -0.74 3.68 -15.43
CA LEU A 304 -0.21 4.56 -16.46
C LEU A 304 0.79 3.82 -17.38
N PRO A 305 1.11 4.34 -18.57
CA PRO A 305 2.08 3.71 -19.47
C PRO A 305 3.45 3.45 -18.82
N GLU A 306 3.91 4.33 -17.94
CA GLU A 306 5.16 4.14 -17.19
C GLU A 306 5.11 2.97 -16.22
N ASP A 307 3.95 2.67 -15.60
CA ASP A 307 3.78 1.51 -14.73
C ASP A 307 3.83 0.22 -15.54
N VAL A 308 3.15 0.22 -16.69
CA VAL A 308 3.18 -0.93 -17.62
C VAL A 308 4.60 -1.20 -18.07
N LYS A 309 5.37 -0.15 -18.40
CA LYS A 309 6.78 -0.28 -18.80
C LYS A 309 7.66 -0.82 -17.67
N ALA A 310 7.51 -0.32 -16.45
CA ALA A 310 8.27 -0.78 -15.30
C ALA A 310 7.93 -2.23 -14.96
N GLN A 311 6.65 -2.58 -14.97
CA GLN A 311 6.16 -3.92 -14.74
C GLN A 311 6.60 -4.91 -15.82
N GLN A 312 6.71 -4.46 -17.09
CA GLN A 312 7.25 -5.26 -18.18
C GLN A 312 8.74 -5.57 -17.99
N ALA A 313 9.53 -4.56 -17.60
CA ALA A 313 10.95 -4.77 -17.32
C ALA A 313 11.16 -5.79 -16.18
N LEU A 314 10.36 -5.72 -15.11
CA LEU A 314 10.40 -6.70 -14.03
C LEU A 314 9.99 -8.11 -14.52
N SER A 315 8.96 -8.20 -15.37
CA SER A 315 8.53 -9.46 -15.98
C SER A 315 9.61 -10.09 -16.86
N ASP A 316 10.29 -9.27 -17.66
CA ASP A 316 11.40 -9.73 -18.51
C ASP A 316 12.57 -10.23 -17.64
N ALA A 317 12.92 -9.53 -16.57
CA ALA A 317 13.95 -9.96 -15.62
C ALA A 317 13.60 -11.31 -14.97
N PHE A 318 12.34 -11.54 -14.59
CA PHE A 318 11.89 -12.85 -14.07
C PHE A 318 11.98 -13.96 -15.10
N PHE A 319 11.69 -13.66 -16.36
CA PHE A 319 11.83 -14.64 -17.44
C PHE A 319 13.31 -14.97 -17.72
N GLU A 320 14.18 -13.98 -17.80
CA GLU A 320 15.62 -14.12 -18.02
C GLU A 320 16.31 -14.86 -16.88
N ALA A 321 15.90 -14.61 -15.64
CA ALA A 321 16.35 -15.33 -14.45
C ALA A 321 15.87 -16.80 -14.41
N GLY A 322 14.87 -17.18 -15.25
CA GLY A 322 14.26 -18.51 -15.24
C GLY A 322 13.24 -18.73 -14.14
N GLU A 323 12.81 -17.67 -13.44
CA GLU A 323 11.82 -17.73 -12.35
C GLU A 323 10.38 -17.89 -12.88
N ILE A 324 10.15 -17.53 -14.13
CA ILE A 324 8.94 -17.83 -14.88
C ILE A 324 9.30 -18.51 -16.20
N THR A 325 8.46 -19.45 -16.66
CA THR A 325 8.72 -20.26 -17.88
C THR A 325 8.07 -19.67 -19.13
N LYS A 326 7.21 -18.66 -18.98
CA LYS A 326 6.51 -18.00 -20.09
C LYS A 326 6.69 -16.48 -19.97
N LYS A 327 6.99 -15.84 -21.10
CA LYS A 327 6.94 -14.38 -21.19
C LYS A 327 5.52 -13.88 -20.93
N VAL A 328 5.40 -12.80 -20.19
CA VAL A 328 4.14 -12.12 -19.88
C VAL A 328 4.15 -10.74 -20.52
N GLU A 329 3.16 -10.46 -21.34
CA GLU A 329 2.92 -9.13 -21.91
C GLU A 329 1.99 -8.36 -20.96
N ILE A 330 2.52 -7.43 -20.21
CA ILE A 330 1.80 -6.71 -19.14
C ILE A 330 0.59 -5.95 -19.67
N THR A 331 0.66 -5.42 -20.90
CA THR A 331 -0.48 -4.77 -21.57
C THR A 331 -1.70 -5.67 -21.68
N THR A 332 -1.50 -6.98 -21.84
CA THR A 332 -2.60 -7.95 -22.00
C THR A 332 -3.33 -8.28 -20.70
N ILE A 333 -2.69 -8.02 -19.56
CA ILE A 333 -3.24 -8.24 -18.23
C ILE A 333 -3.59 -6.93 -17.50
N THR A 334 -3.55 -5.79 -18.20
CA THR A 334 -3.94 -4.48 -17.64
C THR A 334 -5.28 -4.06 -18.20
N ASP A 335 -6.20 -3.66 -17.31
CA ASP A 335 -7.54 -3.18 -17.65
C ASP A 335 -8.04 -2.21 -16.58
N ASN A 336 -7.76 -0.91 -16.77
CA ASN A 336 -8.10 0.13 -15.80
C ASN A 336 -9.58 0.11 -15.39
N LEU A 337 -9.81 0.07 -14.09
CA LEU A 337 -11.15 0.15 -13.50
C LEU A 337 -11.49 1.58 -13.06
N LEU A 338 -10.49 2.37 -12.73
CA LEU A 338 -10.62 3.78 -12.35
C LEU A 338 -10.67 4.67 -13.60
N PRO A 339 -11.43 5.79 -13.56
CA PRO A 339 -11.56 6.70 -14.70
C PRO A 339 -10.23 7.40 -15.03
N ASP A 340 -10.14 7.92 -16.27
CA ASP A 340 -8.98 8.67 -16.73
C ASP A 340 -8.68 9.87 -15.82
N GLY A 341 -7.42 10.02 -15.46
CA GLY A 341 -6.95 11.10 -14.58
C GLY A 341 -7.31 10.93 -13.11
N PHE A 342 -7.82 9.76 -12.71
CA PHE A 342 -8.08 9.47 -11.30
C PHE A 342 -6.81 9.54 -10.47
N ASP A 343 -6.86 10.29 -9.39
CA ASP A 343 -5.79 10.38 -8.37
C ASP A 343 -6.47 10.50 -7.00
N SER A 344 -6.22 9.54 -6.12
CA SER A 344 -6.89 9.46 -4.82
C SER A 344 -6.61 10.66 -3.92
N THR A 345 -5.49 11.36 -4.12
CA THR A 345 -5.18 12.57 -3.34
C THR A 345 -6.13 13.74 -3.62
N LYS A 346 -6.93 13.65 -4.70
CA LYS A 346 -7.96 14.62 -5.04
C LYS A 346 -9.34 14.27 -4.48
N LEU A 347 -9.46 13.14 -3.79
CA LEU A 347 -10.69 12.74 -3.11
C LEU A 347 -10.78 13.50 -1.77
N SER A 348 -11.73 14.40 -1.68
CA SER A 348 -12.05 15.15 -0.44
C SER A 348 -12.98 14.34 0.47
#